data_72813f5a5d045e777fb8ec132d711699
#
_entry.id   72813f5a5d045e777fb8ec132d711699
#
_cell.length_a   1.000
_cell.length_b   1.000
_cell.length_c   1.000
_cell.angle_alpha   90.00
_cell.angle_beta   90.00
_cell.angle_gamma   90.00
#
_symmetry.space_group_name_H-M   'P 1'
#
loop_
_entity.id
_entity.type
_entity.pdbx_description
1 polymer ?
#
loop_
_entity_poly.entity_id
_entity_poly.type
_entity_poly.pdbx_seq_one_letter_code
_entity_poly.pdbx_strand_id
1 'polypeptide(L)'
;MIDFSIATASDAEAIHELNYLTFTEEIPQHQPNIERKRIDRFHDQNTYLIGKEDDRLVAMIAIRKHRPFSLEEKGVTLDETLTDPAEIRLLSVRPEYRNSRTFMQLMRFLMVYLERETIDHVYISGTTREAKLYARFGFTPIAATLGSGDAQFVPMLLSRATYERSVIADVLRPLHFLAGPVEVAPTVRQAAQQAPRPHRTASMRQLDQDLRGRMCQLLDLPHVSMAVGSGTLANDIVAQQLSGHGLILNGGEFGQRLIDHAARAGKSFDIHLLPSGHPIELEQLASQLHQTEYDWIWLTHCETSTGVLYDLDAVKALLNQRTALIVDAISAVGTGRFSYAGCRFVTTVSGKAIGGLPGLAFIGHTSSVLPSSRIPRYLDLGLYAEGVAFSGSSNLLLACQAALDALDLDQAAIKMTYLEQAVRATGFNLLATQEAQAPGILTIVHPSATALGDALRIQGYHVQYESDYLVRNQWLQISTMGQTTMRHIERLIRVLVRENQRITIKNEQNERPLNP
;
A
#
# COMPACT_ATOMS: atom_id res chain seq x y z
N MET A 1 -4.96 -23.35 14.20
CA MET A 1 -4.33 -22.25 13.41
C MET A 1 -3.99 -21.11 14.36
N ILE A 2 -2.81 -20.45 14.16
CA ILE A 2 -2.32 -19.46 15.11
C ILE A 2 -3.00 -18.11 14.91
N ASP A 3 -3.64 -17.61 15.96
CA ASP A 3 -4.16 -16.25 16.10
C ASP A 3 -3.11 -15.36 16.77
N PHE A 4 -2.79 -14.22 16.14
CA PHE A 4 -1.83 -13.26 16.67
C PHE A 4 -2.56 -12.02 17.21
N SER A 5 -2.26 -11.66 18.46
CA SER A 5 -2.89 -10.52 19.14
C SER A 5 -1.94 -9.92 20.20
N ILE A 6 -2.26 -8.72 20.66
CA ILE A 6 -1.67 -8.18 21.89
C ILE A 6 -2.33 -8.91 23.07
N ALA A 7 -1.52 -9.36 24.03
CA ALA A 7 -2.01 -10.07 25.21
C ALA A 7 -2.89 -9.18 26.09
N THR A 8 -3.82 -9.81 26.76
CA THR A 8 -4.67 -9.23 27.80
C THR A 8 -4.32 -9.83 29.16
N ALA A 9 -4.91 -9.32 30.23
CA ALA A 9 -4.69 -9.85 31.58
C ALA A 9 -5.02 -11.35 31.71
N SER A 10 -5.99 -11.86 30.92
CA SER A 10 -6.34 -13.28 30.90
C SER A 10 -5.26 -14.20 30.35
N ASP A 11 -4.25 -13.65 29.66
CA ASP A 11 -3.16 -14.41 29.06
C ASP A 11 -1.95 -14.60 30.00
N ALA A 12 -1.95 -13.93 31.15
CA ALA A 12 -0.81 -13.84 32.05
C ALA A 12 -0.28 -15.22 32.47
N GLU A 13 -1.17 -16.13 32.87
CA GLU A 13 -0.75 -17.50 33.28
C GLU A 13 -0.05 -18.25 32.15
N ALA A 14 -0.62 -18.24 30.94
CA ALA A 14 -0.04 -18.92 29.78
C ALA A 14 1.31 -18.30 29.38
N ILE A 15 1.46 -16.98 29.53
CA ILE A 15 2.73 -16.25 29.32
C ILE A 15 3.78 -16.74 30.35
N HIS A 16 3.43 -16.86 31.63
CA HIS A 16 4.34 -17.32 32.67
C HIS A 16 4.79 -18.78 32.46
N GLU A 17 3.89 -19.64 32.00
CA GLU A 17 4.19 -21.02 31.64
C GLU A 17 5.13 -21.11 30.43
N LEU A 18 4.88 -20.38 29.36
CA LEU A 18 5.74 -20.40 28.17
C LEU A 18 7.11 -19.77 28.46
N ASN A 19 7.16 -18.74 29.31
CA ASN A 19 8.38 -18.13 29.78
C ASN A 19 9.22 -19.17 30.57
N TYR A 20 8.60 -19.94 31.46
CA TYR A 20 9.27 -21.00 32.22
C TYR A 20 9.80 -22.10 31.29
N LEU A 21 8.96 -22.62 30.40
CA LEU A 21 9.36 -23.64 29.43
C LEU A 21 10.62 -23.22 28.67
N THR A 22 10.65 -21.99 28.17
CA THR A 22 11.74 -21.52 27.32
C THR A 22 13.00 -21.17 28.11
N PHE A 23 12.87 -20.39 29.22
CA PHE A 23 14.03 -19.78 29.90
C PHE A 23 14.42 -20.49 31.20
N THR A 24 13.77 -21.61 31.54
CA THR A 24 14.15 -22.47 32.67
C THR A 24 14.42 -23.90 32.21
N GLU A 25 13.54 -24.52 31.40
CA GLU A 25 13.70 -25.91 30.99
C GLU A 25 14.59 -26.06 29.74
N GLU A 26 14.39 -25.25 28.69
CA GLU A 26 15.15 -25.37 27.44
C GLU A 26 16.46 -24.58 27.45
N ILE A 27 16.42 -23.37 27.98
CA ILE A 27 17.58 -22.50 28.16
C ILE A 27 17.75 -22.30 29.68
N PRO A 28 18.66 -23.01 30.36
CA PRO A 28 18.70 -23.02 31.80
C PRO A 28 19.30 -21.73 32.39
N GLN A 29 18.58 -20.61 32.19
CA GLN A 29 18.94 -19.30 32.75
C GLN A 29 18.46 -19.13 34.20
N HIS A 30 17.55 -19.99 34.65
CA HIS A 30 16.88 -19.85 35.95
C HIS A 30 16.71 -21.21 36.64
N GLN A 31 16.58 -21.19 37.96
CA GLN A 31 16.32 -22.38 38.74
C GLN A 31 14.89 -22.88 38.52
N PRO A 32 14.70 -24.21 38.39
CA PRO A 32 13.37 -24.80 38.32
C PRO A 32 12.53 -24.53 39.56
N ASN A 33 11.21 -24.43 39.40
CA ASN A 33 10.24 -24.35 40.49
C ASN A 33 9.09 -25.34 40.29
N ILE A 34 8.35 -25.61 41.36
CA ILE A 34 7.27 -26.62 41.39
C ILE A 34 6.07 -26.16 40.56
N GLU A 35 5.80 -24.85 40.51
CA GLU A 35 4.66 -24.27 39.81
C GLU A 35 4.83 -24.29 38.27
N ARG A 36 6.06 -24.52 37.80
CA ARG A 36 6.42 -24.45 36.36
C ARG A 36 5.97 -23.14 35.70
N LYS A 37 6.02 -22.05 36.45
CA LYS A 37 5.69 -20.69 36.02
C LYS A 37 6.84 -19.74 36.28
N ARG A 38 7.08 -18.83 35.37
CA ARG A 38 8.05 -17.77 35.55
C ARG A 38 7.49 -16.43 35.21
N ILE A 39 7.32 -15.59 36.22
CA ILE A 39 6.91 -14.20 36.07
C ILE A 39 8.14 -13.38 35.69
N ASP A 40 8.06 -12.66 34.56
CA ASP A 40 9.09 -11.67 34.25
C ASP A 40 8.95 -10.46 35.19
N ARG A 41 10.05 -9.96 35.71
CA ARG A 41 10.06 -8.85 36.67
C ARG A 41 9.47 -7.55 36.12
N PHE A 42 9.36 -7.44 34.77
CA PHE A 42 8.75 -6.32 34.08
C PHE A 42 7.37 -6.68 33.49
N HIS A 43 6.75 -7.75 33.98
CA HIS A 43 5.50 -8.29 33.40
C HIS A 43 4.46 -7.20 33.19
N ASP A 44 4.20 -6.38 34.20
CA ASP A 44 3.17 -5.32 34.18
C ASP A 44 3.53 -4.13 33.30
N GLN A 45 4.76 -4.05 32.79
CA GLN A 45 5.28 -2.96 31.97
C GLN A 45 5.60 -3.41 30.53
N ASN A 46 5.49 -4.71 30.25
CA ASN A 46 5.69 -5.27 28.94
C ASN A 46 4.39 -5.28 28.13
N THR A 47 4.48 -4.95 26.86
CA THR A 47 3.47 -5.34 25.88
C THR A 47 3.85 -6.69 25.31
N TYR A 48 2.98 -7.69 25.40
CA TYR A 48 3.24 -9.01 24.84
C TYR A 48 2.50 -9.17 23.51
N LEU A 49 3.23 -9.45 22.44
CA LEU A 49 2.67 -9.94 21.19
C LEU A 49 2.61 -11.47 21.27
N ILE A 50 1.44 -12.04 21.15
CA ILE A 50 1.20 -13.47 21.36
C ILE A 50 0.59 -14.15 20.14
N GLY A 51 0.88 -15.43 20.00
CA GLY A 51 0.23 -16.33 19.05
C GLY A 51 -0.44 -17.47 19.78
N LYS A 52 -1.73 -17.69 19.54
CA LYS A 52 -2.52 -18.78 20.12
C LYS A 52 -3.05 -19.73 19.06
N GLU A 53 -3.12 -21.01 19.34
CA GLU A 53 -3.89 -21.99 18.59
C GLU A 53 -4.88 -22.67 19.53
N ASP A 54 -6.18 -22.58 19.21
CA ASP A 54 -7.27 -23.12 20.03
C ASP A 54 -7.11 -22.74 21.52
N ASP A 55 -6.97 -21.42 21.77
CA ASP A 55 -6.71 -20.79 23.09
C ASP A 55 -5.38 -21.15 23.77
N ARG A 56 -4.61 -22.09 23.23
CA ARG A 56 -3.28 -22.42 23.75
C ARG A 56 -2.23 -21.43 23.26
N LEU A 57 -1.51 -20.79 24.17
CA LEU A 57 -0.38 -19.92 23.84
C LEU A 57 0.77 -20.74 23.24
N VAL A 58 1.16 -20.44 22.01
CA VAL A 58 2.20 -21.18 21.25
C VAL A 58 3.42 -20.33 20.93
N ALA A 59 3.28 -19.01 20.91
CA ALA A 59 4.37 -18.09 20.63
C ALA A 59 4.18 -16.76 21.36
N MET A 60 5.25 -16.10 21.75
CA MET A 60 5.21 -14.76 22.34
C MET A 60 6.50 -13.97 22.09
N ILE A 61 6.38 -12.66 22.15
CA ILE A 61 7.46 -11.66 22.26
C ILE A 61 7.02 -10.61 23.26
N ALA A 62 7.91 -10.21 24.17
CA ALA A 62 7.70 -9.08 25.06
C ALA A 62 8.40 -7.83 24.53
N ILE A 63 7.72 -6.71 24.56
CA ILE A 63 8.23 -5.40 24.17
C ILE A 63 8.13 -4.46 25.36
N ARG A 64 9.26 -3.85 25.74
CA ARG A 64 9.36 -2.87 26.81
C ARG A 64 9.67 -1.50 26.20
N LYS A 65 8.82 -0.50 26.45
CA LYS A 65 8.98 0.87 25.93
C LYS A 65 9.59 1.86 26.92
N HIS A 66 9.68 1.51 28.20
CA HIS A 66 10.12 2.42 29.25
C HIS A 66 11.44 1.94 29.91
N ARG A 67 12.36 2.87 30.11
CA ARG A 67 13.59 2.64 30.87
C ARG A 67 13.30 2.47 32.38
N PRO A 68 14.19 1.82 33.18
CA PRO A 68 15.41 1.19 32.71
C PRO A 68 15.12 -0.10 31.94
N PHE A 69 15.85 -0.34 30.85
CA PHE A 69 15.80 -1.60 30.12
C PHE A 69 16.58 -2.70 30.86
N SER A 70 16.31 -3.97 30.56
CA SER A 70 17.02 -5.06 31.20
C SER A 70 18.52 -5.07 30.92
N LEU A 71 18.93 -4.50 29.78
CA LEU A 71 20.33 -4.29 29.41
C LEU A 71 21.03 -3.28 30.33
N GLU A 72 20.36 -2.17 30.68
CA GLU A 72 20.90 -1.15 31.58
C GLU A 72 21.16 -1.73 32.99
N GLU A 73 20.22 -2.54 33.49
CA GLU A 73 20.38 -3.22 34.78
C GLU A 73 21.50 -4.26 34.79
N LYS A 74 21.90 -4.75 33.59
CA LYS A 74 23.09 -5.62 33.43
C LYS A 74 24.39 -4.81 33.22
N GLY A 75 24.34 -3.49 33.39
CA GLY A 75 25.49 -2.59 33.29
C GLY A 75 25.85 -2.19 31.86
N VAL A 76 24.95 -2.37 30.90
CA VAL A 76 25.17 -1.90 29.51
C VAL A 76 24.78 -0.43 29.39
N THR A 77 25.70 0.41 28.93
CA THR A 77 25.41 1.80 28.59
C THR A 77 24.70 1.85 27.25
N LEU A 78 23.51 2.42 27.22
CA LEU A 78 22.72 2.59 26.01
C LEU A 78 22.77 4.04 25.51
N ASP A 79 22.57 4.23 24.23
CA ASP A 79 22.53 5.55 23.60
C ASP A 79 21.32 6.36 24.11
N GLU A 80 21.60 7.49 24.76
CA GLU A 80 20.58 8.38 25.30
C GLU A 80 20.02 9.36 24.25
N THR A 81 20.63 9.41 23.07
CA THR A 81 20.18 10.31 21.98
C THR A 81 19.06 9.72 21.15
N LEU A 82 18.78 8.42 21.29
CA LEU A 82 17.71 7.75 20.55
C LEU A 82 16.35 8.12 21.11
N THR A 83 15.46 8.54 20.21
CA THR A 83 14.08 8.88 20.54
C THR A 83 13.26 7.59 20.68
N ASP A 84 12.57 7.44 21.81
CA ASP A 84 11.61 6.37 22.10
C ASP A 84 12.04 4.96 21.68
N PRO A 85 13.26 4.49 22.05
CA PRO A 85 13.66 3.12 21.75
C PRO A 85 12.87 2.12 22.60
N ALA A 86 12.77 0.87 22.10
CA ALA A 86 12.18 -0.23 22.87
C ALA A 86 13.20 -1.36 23.09
N GLU A 87 12.93 -2.22 24.06
CA GLU A 87 13.66 -3.48 24.25
C GLU A 87 12.75 -4.66 23.91
N ILE A 88 13.19 -5.51 22.97
CA ILE A 88 12.53 -6.78 22.65
C ILE A 88 13.11 -7.87 23.53
N ARG A 89 12.22 -8.61 24.18
CA ARG A 89 12.56 -9.61 25.17
C ARG A 89 11.69 -10.87 24.99
N LEU A 90 12.09 -11.95 25.63
CA LEU A 90 11.29 -13.16 25.83
C LEU A 90 10.68 -13.73 24.53
N LEU A 91 11.44 -13.69 23.42
CA LEU A 91 11.03 -14.39 22.21
C LEU A 91 10.96 -15.90 22.50
N SER A 92 9.76 -16.42 22.48
CA SER A 92 9.48 -17.83 22.78
C SER A 92 8.51 -18.42 21.78
N VAL A 93 8.81 -19.63 21.30
CA VAL A 93 7.91 -20.43 20.45
C VAL A 93 7.97 -21.86 20.97
N ARG A 94 6.82 -22.48 21.22
CA ARG A 94 6.79 -23.89 21.65
C ARG A 94 7.47 -24.79 20.63
N PRO A 95 8.21 -25.83 21.05
CA PRO A 95 9.03 -26.67 20.16
C PRO A 95 8.27 -27.22 18.96
N GLU A 96 7.05 -27.70 19.15
CA GLU A 96 6.18 -28.26 18.10
C GLU A 96 5.71 -27.22 17.07
N TYR A 97 5.80 -25.94 17.40
CA TYR A 97 5.42 -24.81 16.52
C TYR A 97 6.64 -24.11 15.92
N ARG A 98 7.86 -24.56 16.17
CA ARG A 98 9.11 -24.01 15.64
C ARG A 98 9.29 -24.34 14.16
N ASN A 99 8.43 -23.79 13.35
CA ASN A 99 8.54 -23.86 11.90
C ASN A 99 8.70 -22.46 11.32
N SER A 100 9.18 -22.39 10.10
CA SER A 100 9.44 -21.11 9.43
C SER A 100 8.18 -20.23 9.35
N ARG A 101 7.00 -20.83 9.22
CA ARG A 101 5.74 -20.09 9.06
C ARG A 101 5.34 -19.36 10.35
N THR A 102 5.31 -20.04 11.49
CA THR A 102 4.96 -19.44 12.80
C THR A 102 5.91 -18.31 13.14
N PHE A 103 7.21 -18.54 13.00
CA PHE A 103 8.22 -17.53 13.24
C PHE A 103 8.04 -16.31 12.32
N MET A 104 7.83 -16.53 11.02
CA MET A 104 7.64 -15.45 10.06
C MET A 104 6.39 -14.61 10.35
N GLN A 105 5.28 -15.25 10.75
CA GLN A 105 4.05 -14.54 11.11
C GLN A 105 4.25 -13.69 12.39
N LEU A 106 4.91 -14.25 13.41
CA LEU A 106 5.24 -13.52 14.64
C LEU A 106 6.14 -12.32 14.35
N MET A 107 7.16 -12.48 13.47
CA MET A 107 8.03 -11.38 13.06
C MET A 107 7.30 -10.31 12.26
N ARG A 108 6.40 -10.70 11.35
CA ARG A 108 5.55 -9.72 10.65
C ARG A 108 4.66 -8.96 11.62
N PHE A 109 4.07 -9.64 12.59
CA PHE A 109 3.26 -8.99 13.62
C PHE A 109 4.10 -8.01 14.45
N LEU A 110 5.32 -8.38 14.82
CA LEU A 110 6.26 -7.48 15.47
C LEU A 110 6.54 -6.24 14.61
N MET A 111 6.84 -6.41 13.30
CA MET A 111 7.13 -5.28 12.42
C MET A 111 5.92 -4.34 12.28
N VAL A 112 4.71 -4.88 12.13
CA VAL A 112 3.47 -4.09 12.10
C VAL A 112 3.28 -3.31 13.41
N TYR A 113 3.54 -3.94 14.55
CA TYR A 113 3.45 -3.28 15.86
C TYR A 113 4.47 -2.14 15.99
N LEU A 114 5.74 -2.38 15.67
CA LEU A 114 6.80 -1.36 15.74
C LEU A 114 6.50 -0.17 14.83
N GLU A 115 5.97 -0.42 13.64
CA GLU A 115 5.59 0.63 12.68
C GLU A 115 4.45 1.49 13.22
N ARG A 116 3.41 0.89 13.80
CA ARG A 116 2.25 1.61 14.38
C ARG A 116 2.62 2.44 15.59
N GLU A 117 3.50 1.91 16.42
CA GLU A 117 4.00 2.59 17.62
C GLU A 117 5.13 3.59 17.30
N THR A 118 5.48 3.76 16.02
CA THR A 118 6.58 4.65 15.55
C THR A 118 7.93 4.36 16.22
N ILE A 119 8.20 3.08 16.53
CA ILE A 119 9.44 2.65 17.17
C ILE A 119 10.49 2.37 16.08
N ASP A 120 11.51 3.21 16.01
CA ASP A 120 12.57 3.10 15.01
C ASP A 120 13.82 2.37 15.51
N HIS A 121 13.97 2.19 16.83
CA HIS A 121 15.13 1.58 17.44
C HIS A 121 14.72 0.52 18.47
N VAL A 122 15.29 -0.66 18.35
CA VAL A 122 15.04 -1.74 19.30
C VAL A 122 16.32 -2.40 19.78
N TYR A 123 16.41 -2.58 21.09
CA TYR A 123 17.48 -3.30 21.75
C TYR A 123 17.10 -4.76 22.00
N ILE A 124 18.08 -5.66 21.97
CA ILE A 124 17.94 -7.06 22.38
C ILE A 124 19.15 -7.53 23.19
N SER A 125 18.92 -8.52 24.05
CA SER A 125 19.96 -9.42 24.56
C SER A 125 20.04 -10.64 23.63
N GLY A 126 20.80 -10.51 22.52
CA GLY A 126 20.88 -11.56 21.50
C GLY A 126 21.71 -12.75 22.00
N THR A 127 21.14 -13.96 22.07
CA THR A 127 21.89 -15.16 22.44
C THR A 127 23.00 -15.46 21.43
N THR A 128 24.16 -15.89 21.89
CA THR A 128 25.29 -16.22 21.01
C THR A 128 24.96 -17.34 20.01
N ARG A 129 24.03 -18.24 20.38
CA ARG A 129 23.54 -19.33 19.53
C ARG A 129 22.87 -18.85 18.24
N GLU A 130 22.16 -17.71 18.31
CA GLU A 130 21.36 -17.17 17.21
C GLU A 130 22.03 -15.95 16.52
N ALA A 131 23.33 -15.76 16.71
CA ALA A 131 24.05 -14.60 16.17
C ALA A 131 23.88 -14.42 14.65
N LYS A 132 23.83 -15.53 13.88
CA LYS A 132 23.60 -15.50 12.43
C LYS A 132 22.18 -14.99 12.09
N LEU A 133 21.18 -15.34 12.89
CA LEU A 133 19.81 -14.87 12.70
C LEU A 133 19.73 -13.36 12.94
N TYR A 134 20.29 -12.87 14.03
CA TYR A 134 20.29 -11.44 14.36
C TYR A 134 21.03 -10.61 13.30
N ALA A 135 22.17 -11.09 12.80
CA ALA A 135 22.89 -10.43 11.70
C ALA A 135 22.03 -10.33 10.42
N ARG A 136 21.24 -11.36 10.12
CA ARG A 136 20.31 -11.33 8.95
C ARG A 136 19.17 -10.34 9.12
N PHE A 137 18.76 -10.01 10.34
CA PHE A 137 17.83 -8.92 10.64
C PHE A 137 18.46 -7.52 10.55
N GLY A 138 19.78 -7.44 10.59
CA GLY A 138 20.51 -6.18 10.61
C GLY A 138 20.82 -5.66 12.02
N PHE A 139 20.72 -6.51 13.06
CA PHE A 139 21.16 -6.16 14.40
C PHE A 139 22.69 -6.00 14.45
N THR A 140 23.15 -4.97 15.14
CA THR A 140 24.57 -4.68 15.37
C THR A 140 24.92 -4.76 16.84
N PRO A 141 26.04 -5.41 17.24
CA PRO A 141 26.52 -5.41 18.61
C PRO A 141 26.81 -3.97 19.10
N ILE A 142 26.42 -3.67 20.34
CA ILE A 142 26.70 -2.37 21.00
C ILE A 142 27.64 -2.51 22.21
N ALA A 143 27.87 -3.74 22.67
CA ALA A 143 28.80 -4.03 23.75
C ALA A 143 29.39 -5.44 23.58
N ALA A 144 30.41 -5.76 24.40
CA ALA A 144 31.00 -7.10 24.44
C ALA A 144 29.97 -8.15 24.92
N THR A 145 30.28 -9.43 24.66
CA THR A 145 29.49 -10.56 25.16
C THR A 145 29.46 -10.57 26.69
N LEU A 146 28.27 -10.73 27.22
CA LEU A 146 28.00 -10.80 28.68
C LEU A 146 27.45 -12.17 29.06
N GLY A 147 27.54 -12.51 30.35
CA GLY A 147 27.08 -13.80 30.89
C GLY A 147 28.14 -14.90 30.78
N SER A 148 27.77 -16.11 31.14
CA SER A 148 28.67 -17.29 31.16
C SER A 148 27.94 -18.54 30.68
N GLY A 149 28.68 -19.51 30.18
CA GLY A 149 28.14 -20.80 29.73
C GLY A 149 27.06 -20.62 28.64
N ASP A 150 25.97 -21.33 28.76
CA ASP A 150 24.83 -21.33 27.85
C ASP A 150 23.97 -20.05 27.92
N ALA A 151 24.17 -19.22 28.96
CA ALA A 151 23.46 -17.97 29.18
C ALA A 151 24.19 -16.74 28.61
N GLN A 152 25.19 -16.94 27.75
CA GLN A 152 25.88 -15.84 27.07
C GLN A 152 24.99 -15.12 26.07
N PHE A 153 25.06 -13.78 26.07
CA PHE A 153 24.34 -12.92 25.14
C PHE A 153 25.20 -11.72 24.73
N VAL A 154 24.88 -11.18 23.57
CA VAL A 154 25.45 -9.94 23.03
C VAL A 154 24.39 -8.85 23.09
N PRO A 155 24.63 -7.71 23.75
CA PRO A 155 23.76 -6.53 23.62
C PRO A 155 23.79 -6.03 22.18
N MET A 156 22.62 -5.88 21.55
CA MET A 156 22.52 -5.50 20.15
C MET A 156 21.45 -4.44 19.94
N LEU A 157 21.64 -3.63 18.91
CA LEU A 157 20.70 -2.61 18.45
C LEU A 157 20.27 -2.91 17.00
N LEU A 158 18.99 -2.73 16.72
CA LEU A 158 18.42 -2.67 15.38
C LEU A 158 17.81 -1.29 15.19
N SER A 159 18.18 -0.60 14.11
CA SER A 159 17.45 0.56 13.62
C SER A 159 16.54 0.18 12.46
N ARG A 160 15.48 0.96 12.21
CA ARG A 160 14.64 0.81 11.01
C ARG A 160 15.50 0.78 9.74
N ALA A 161 16.47 1.69 9.62
CA ALA A 161 17.34 1.79 8.46
C ALA A 161 18.23 0.54 8.26
N THR A 162 18.71 -0.12 9.33
CA THR A 162 19.48 -1.36 9.21
C THR A 162 18.59 -2.55 8.91
N TYR A 163 17.38 -2.58 9.45
CA TYR A 163 16.36 -3.59 9.12
C TYR A 163 15.97 -3.52 7.64
N GLU A 164 15.61 -2.35 7.11
CA GLU A 164 15.16 -2.18 5.72
C GLU A 164 16.21 -2.61 4.68
N ARG A 165 17.50 -2.57 5.05
CA ARG A 165 18.62 -3.06 4.22
C ARG A 165 18.95 -4.53 4.43
N SER A 166 18.27 -5.20 5.35
CA SER A 166 18.54 -6.58 5.71
C SER A 166 17.89 -7.59 4.74
N VAL A 167 18.49 -8.77 4.63
CA VAL A 167 17.91 -9.87 3.83
C VAL A 167 16.54 -10.30 4.37
N ILE A 168 16.33 -10.18 5.69
CA ILE A 168 15.07 -10.57 6.32
C ILE A 168 13.94 -9.59 5.98
N ALA A 169 14.22 -8.31 5.78
CA ALA A 169 13.20 -7.35 5.38
C ALA A 169 12.53 -7.76 4.06
N ASP A 170 13.30 -8.18 3.06
CA ASP A 170 12.76 -8.70 1.80
C ASP A 170 11.90 -9.96 2.00
N VAL A 171 12.31 -10.86 2.89
CA VAL A 171 11.60 -12.12 3.17
C VAL A 171 10.31 -11.87 3.98
N LEU A 172 10.33 -10.90 4.89
CA LEU A 172 9.16 -10.53 5.71
C LEU A 172 8.18 -9.63 4.96
N ARG A 173 8.65 -8.94 3.92
CA ARG A 173 7.83 -8.00 3.15
C ARG A 173 6.53 -8.66 2.68
N PRO A 174 5.38 -8.08 2.99
CA PRO A 174 4.12 -8.59 2.47
C PRO A 174 4.02 -8.35 0.96
N LEU A 175 3.33 -9.24 0.27
CA LEU A 175 2.97 -9.04 -1.14
C LEU A 175 1.91 -7.95 -1.23
N HIS A 176 2.15 -6.94 -2.06
CA HIS A 176 1.26 -5.80 -2.20
C HIS A 176 0.10 -6.09 -3.16
N PHE A 177 -1.10 -5.86 -2.65
CA PHE A 177 -2.35 -5.78 -3.41
C PHE A 177 -2.95 -4.37 -3.28
N LEU A 178 -2.09 -3.36 -3.48
CA LEU A 178 -2.39 -1.94 -3.35
C LEU A 178 -2.69 -1.31 -4.71
N ALA A 179 -3.55 -0.31 -4.75
CA ALA A 179 -3.77 0.51 -5.94
C ALA A 179 -2.64 1.55 -6.17
N GLY A 180 -1.58 1.52 -5.35
CA GLY A 180 -0.34 2.28 -5.44
C GLY A 180 0.26 2.55 -4.06
N PRO A 181 1.57 2.28 -3.89
CA PRO A 181 2.51 1.68 -4.85
C PRO A 181 2.20 0.21 -5.16
N VAL A 182 2.40 -0.19 -6.41
CA VAL A 182 2.12 -1.55 -6.90
C VAL A 182 3.37 -2.43 -6.87
N GLU A 183 3.20 -3.75 -6.93
CA GLU A 183 4.32 -4.66 -7.17
C GLU A 183 4.89 -4.43 -8.58
N VAL A 184 6.19 -4.16 -8.66
CA VAL A 184 6.89 -3.95 -9.93
C VAL A 184 7.67 -5.19 -10.37
N ALA A 185 7.80 -5.41 -11.68
CA ALA A 185 8.57 -6.51 -12.21
C ALA A 185 10.07 -6.41 -11.81
N PRO A 186 10.78 -7.54 -11.66
CA PRO A 186 12.22 -7.52 -11.42
C PRO A 186 12.99 -6.72 -12.48
N THR A 187 12.57 -6.78 -13.74
CA THR A 187 13.14 -6.00 -14.85
C THR A 187 13.02 -4.49 -14.66
N VAL A 188 11.91 -4.03 -14.09
CA VAL A 188 11.68 -2.61 -13.74
C VAL A 188 12.66 -2.17 -12.65
N ARG A 189 12.82 -2.96 -11.58
CA ARG A 189 13.79 -2.67 -10.52
C ARG A 189 15.22 -2.64 -11.06
N GLN A 190 15.59 -3.61 -11.91
CA GLN A 190 16.90 -3.67 -12.52
C GLN A 190 17.16 -2.46 -13.44
N ALA A 191 16.18 -2.04 -14.23
CA ALA A 191 16.28 -0.85 -15.08
C ALA A 191 16.47 0.43 -14.25
N ALA A 192 15.76 0.55 -13.12
CA ALA A 192 15.88 1.69 -12.22
C ALA A 192 17.25 1.81 -11.52
N GLN A 193 17.98 0.71 -11.38
CA GLN A 193 19.30 0.67 -10.73
C GLN A 193 20.47 0.97 -11.67
N GLN A 194 20.21 1.20 -12.96
CA GLN A 194 21.28 1.55 -13.92
C GLN A 194 21.94 2.88 -13.56
N ALA A 195 23.20 3.04 -13.97
CA ALA A 195 23.89 4.33 -13.80
C ALA A 195 23.12 5.46 -14.52
N PRO A 196 23.00 6.64 -13.91
CA PRO A 196 22.31 7.77 -14.52
C PRO A 196 22.93 8.17 -15.87
N ARG A 197 22.08 8.47 -16.85
CA ARG A 197 22.48 8.91 -18.20
C ARG A 197 22.12 10.38 -18.42
N PRO A 198 22.93 11.15 -19.15
CA PRO A 198 22.61 12.54 -19.47
C PRO A 198 21.32 12.62 -20.31
N HIS A 199 20.31 13.30 -19.84
CA HIS A 199 18.96 13.34 -20.40
C HIS A 199 18.86 14.01 -21.79
N ARG A 200 19.91 14.74 -22.26
CA ARG A 200 19.94 15.40 -23.57
C ARG A 200 20.74 14.67 -24.63
N THR A 201 21.22 13.44 -24.37
CA THR A 201 21.86 12.62 -25.38
C THR A 201 20.86 12.13 -26.44
N ALA A 202 21.35 11.78 -27.63
CA ALA A 202 20.50 11.27 -28.70
C ALA A 202 19.70 10.02 -28.27
N SER A 203 20.36 9.09 -27.55
CA SER A 203 19.72 7.87 -27.06
C SER A 203 18.61 8.15 -26.04
N MET A 204 18.77 9.17 -25.19
CA MET A 204 17.74 9.53 -24.21
C MET A 204 16.59 10.29 -24.83
N ARG A 205 16.86 11.12 -25.86
CA ARG A 205 15.79 11.73 -26.67
C ARG A 205 14.99 10.69 -27.43
N GLN A 206 15.66 9.67 -28.00
CA GLN A 206 14.96 8.57 -28.66
C GLN A 206 14.09 7.79 -27.67
N LEU A 207 14.59 7.47 -26.47
CA LEU A 207 13.80 6.81 -25.42
C LEU A 207 12.58 7.65 -25.03
N ASP A 208 12.71 8.98 -24.86
CA ASP A 208 11.59 9.89 -24.59
C ASP A 208 10.53 9.82 -25.70
N GLN A 209 10.95 9.86 -26.96
CA GLN A 209 10.06 9.75 -28.11
C GLN A 209 9.36 8.40 -28.19
N ASP A 210 10.08 7.31 -27.97
CA ASP A 210 9.52 5.95 -27.98
C ASP A 210 8.46 5.77 -26.88
N LEU A 211 8.74 6.26 -25.67
CA LEU A 211 7.78 6.23 -24.56
C LEU A 211 6.53 7.04 -24.87
N ARG A 212 6.66 8.25 -25.40
CA ARG A 212 5.52 9.06 -25.81
C ARG A 212 4.71 8.37 -26.90
N GLY A 213 5.35 7.77 -27.89
CA GLY A 213 4.69 7.00 -28.95
C GLY A 213 3.90 5.82 -28.42
N ARG A 214 4.46 5.06 -27.49
CA ARG A 214 3.76 3.95 -26.82
C ARG A 214 2.57 4.44 -25.97
N MET A 215 2.74 5.56 -25.29
CA MET A 215 1.65 6.16 -24.51
C MET A 215 0.55 6.73 -25.42
N CYS A 216 0.88 7.29 -26.61
CA CYS A 216 -0.10 7.67 -27.61
C CYS A 216 -0.96 6.47 -28.03
N GLN A 217 -0.32 5.32 -28.30
CA GLN A 217 -1.03 4.08 -28.66
C GLN A 217 -1.90 3.57 -27.50
N LEU A 218 -1.38 3.60 -26.26
CA LEU A 218 -2.11 3.11 -25.09
C LEU A 218 -3.32 3.97 -24.74
N LEU A 219 -3.25 5.29 -25.01
CA LEU A 219 -4.32 6.25 -24.75
C LEU A 219 -5.25 6.45 -25.95
N ASP A 220 -4.87 5.98 -27.13
CA ASP A 220 -5.55 6.29 -28.39
C ASP A 220 -5.67 7.80 -28.62
N LEU A 221 -4.55 8.52 -28.43
CA LEU A 221 -4.44 9.97 -28.58
C LEU A 221 -3.24 10.36 -29.44
N PRO A 222 -3.33 11.45 -30.25
CA PRO A 222 -2.26 11.83 -31.16
C PRO A 222 -1.02 12.41 -30.48
N HIS A 223 -1.18 12.97 -29.27
CA HIS A 223 -0.10 13.62 -28.56
C HIS A 223 -0.03 13.18 -27.09
N VAL A 224 1.17 12.98 -26.58
CA VAL A 224 1.44 12.76 -25.16
C VAL A 224 2.62 13.62 -24.72
N SER A 225 2.42 14.42 -23.70
CA SER A 225 3.46 15.13 -22.97
C SER A 225 3.85 14.35 -21.72
N MET A 226 5.14 14.38 -21.33
CA MET A 226 5.65 13.65 -20.18
C MET A 226 6.39 14.60 -19.24
N ALA A 227 6.02 14.59 -17.97
CA ALA A 227 6.63 15.39 -16.89
C ALA A 227 7.18 14.49 -15.79
N VAL A 228 8.26 14.94 -15.13
CA VAL A 228 8.75 14.30 -13.90
C VAL A 228 7.90 14.77 -12.74
N GLY A 229 7.08 13.86 -12.20
CA GLY A 229 6.16 14.17 -11.11
C GLY A 229 5.10 13.08 -10.90
N SER A 230 4.16 13.39 -10.02
CA SER A 230 3.00 12.53 -9.71
C SER A 230 1.79 12.88 -10.58
N GLY A 231 0.71 12.10 -10.44
CA GLY A 231 -0.58 12.43 -11.05
C GLY A 231 -1.13 13.79 -10.62
N THR A 232 -0.83 14.23 -9.40
CA THR A 232 -1.16 15.58 -8.92
C THR A 232 -0.57 16.65 -9.85
N LEU A 233 0.69 16.51 -10.25
CA LEU A 233 1.30 17.44 -11.20
C LEU A 233 0.62 17.38 -12.57
N ALA A 234 0.24 16.19 -13.07
CA ALA A 234 -0.48 16.08 -14.34
C ALA A 234 -1.82 16.83 -14.31
N ASN A 235 -2.57 16.68 -13.22
CA ASN A 235 -3.84 17.37 -13.03
C ASN A 235 -3.65 18.89 -12.85
N ASP A 236 -2.61 19.34 -12.13
CA ASP A 236 -2.25 20.77 -12.03
C ASP A 236 -1.89 21.37 -13.41
N ILE A 237 -1.11 20.65 -14.21
CA ILE A 237 -0.79 21.05 -15.59
C ILE A 237 -2.08 21.23 -16.40
N VAL A 238 -2.97 20.24 -16.36
CA VAL A 238 -4.27 20.29 -17.09
C VAL A 238 -5.12 21.43 -16.58
N ALA A 239 -5.24 21.62 -15.26
CA ALA A 239 -6.02 22.71 -14.68
C ALA A 239 -5.60 24.08 -15.21
N GLN A 240 -4.29 24.33 -15.42
CA GLN A 240 -3.79 25.58 -15.96
C GLN A 240 -4.21 25.81 -17.42
N GLN A 241 -4.44 24.75 -18.21
CA GLN A 241 -4.85 24.86 -19.61
C GLN A 241 -6.35 25.14 -19.78
N LEU A 242 -7.17 25.01 -18.72
CA LEU A 242 -8.62 25.20 -18.79
C LEU A 242 -8.99 26.68 -18.88
N SER A 243 -10.02 26.97 -19.64
CA SER A 243 -10.62 28.32 -19.79
C SER A 243 -12.14 28.19 -19.88
N GLY A 244 -12.84 29.27 -19.53
CA GLY A 244 -14.29 29.29 -19.48
C GLY A 244 -14.86 28.65 -18.22
N HIS A 245 -16.12 28.21 -18.29
CA HIS A 245 -16.86 27.61 -17.17
C HIS A 245 -16.98 26.10 -17.35
N GLY A 246 -16.70 25.34 -16.31
CA GLY A 246 -16.67 23.89 -16.39
C GLY A 246 -17.62 23.17 -15.44
N LEU A 247 -17.70 21.85 -15.61
CA LEU A 247 -18.40 20.94 -14.72
C LEU A 247 -17.45 19.84 -14.24
N ILE A 248 -17.37 19.62 -12.93
CA ILE A 248 -16.59 18.52 -12.35
C ILE A 248 -17.54 17.46 -11.84
N LEU A 249 -17.38 16.22 -12.34
CA LEU A 249 -18.12 15.06 -11.86
C LEU A 249 -17.34 14.45 -10.68
N ASN A 250 -17.90 14.55 -9.49
CA ASN A 250 -17.25 14.09 -8.25
C ASN A 250 -17.88 12.81 -7.73
N GLY A 251 -17.17 11.68 -7.83
CA GLY A 251 -17.61 10.37 -7.37
C GLY A 251 -16.84 9.84 -6.15
N GLY A 252 -15.95 10.65 -5.55
CA GLY A 252 -15.17 10.24 -4.39
C GLY A 252 -13.98 11.14 -4.08
N GLU A 253 -13.00 10.61 -3.36
CA GLU A 253 -11.81 11.36 -2.90
C GLU A 253 -10.99 11.94 -4.07
N PHE A 254 -10.89 11.23 -5.20
CA PHE A 254 -10.12 11.72 -6.35
C PHE A 254 -10.93 12.71 -7.19
N GLY A 255 -12.24 12.53 -7.30
CA GLY A 255 -13.13 13.58 -7.83
C GLY A 255 -13.04 14.86 -6.99
N GLN A 256 -13.00 14.76 -5.67
CA GLN A 256 -12.79 15.91 -4.76
C GLN A 256 -11.43 16.60 -5.00
N ARG A 257 -10.38 15.84 -5.36
CA ARG A 257 -9.09 16.43 -5.71
C ARG A 257 -9.12 17.21 -7.02
N LEU A 258 -9.93 16.78 -8.01
CA LEU A 258 -10.13 17.57 -9.25
C LEU A 258 -10.73 18.95 -8.94
N ILE A 259 -11.66 19.00 -7.99
CA ILE A 259 -12.24 20.27 -7.49
C ILE A 259 -11.13 21.16 -6.89
N ASP A 260 -10.25 20.60 -6.05
CA ASP A 260 -9.13 21.34 -5.46
C ASP A 260 -8.15 21.85 -6.53
N HIS A 261 -7.80 21.03 -7.54
CA HIS A 261 -6.95 21.42 -8.67
C HIS A 261 -7.55 22.59 -9.45
N ALA A 262 -8.82 22.53 -9.80
CA ALA A 262 -9.53 23.58 -10.54
C ALA A 262 -9.62 24.87 -9.72
N ALA A 263 -9.98 24.76 -8.44
CA ALA A 263 -10.09 25.89 -7.52
C ALA A 263 -8.74 26.61 -7.33
N ARG A 264 -7.65 25.85 -7.09
CA ARG A 264 -6.28 26.39 -6.96
C ARG A 264 -5.79 27.06 -8.25
N ALA A 265 -6.22 26.57 -9.40
CA ALA A 265 -5.94 27.19 -10.69
C ALA A 265 -6.86 28.38 -11.01
N GLY A 266 -7.75 28.78 -10.09
CA GLY A 266 -8.66 29.91 -10.26
C GLY A 266 -9.71 29.70 -11.34
N LYS A 267 -10.16 28.45 -11.58
CA LYS A 267 -11.15 28.13 -12.62
C LYS A 267 -12.57 28.30 -12.10
N SER A 268 -13.47 28.69 -13.00
CA SER A 268 -14.91 28.76 -12.75
C SER A 268 -15.53 27.39 -13.09
N PHE A 269 -16.30 26.81 -12.18
CA PHE A 269 -16.92 25.50 -12.39
C PHE A 269 -18.10 25.24 -11.45
N ASP A 270 -18.99 24.34 -11.89
CA ASP A 270 -19.99 23.71 -11.07
C ASP A 270 -19.57 22.28 -10.70
N ILE A 271 -20.28 21.67 -9.75
CA ILE A 271 -20.01 20.31 -9.28
C ILE A 271 -21.27 19.47 -9.50
N HIS A 272 -21.09 18.28 -10.08
CA HIS A 272 -22.09 17.23 -10.15
C HIS A 272 -21.65 16.06 -9.26
N LEU A 273 -22.42 15.74 -8.23
CA LEU A 273 -22.11 14.64 -7.32
C LEU A 273 -22.59 13.31 -7.94
N LEU A 274 -21.69 12.34 -7.97
CA LEU A 274 -22.00 10.99 -8.44
C LEU A 274 -22.29 10.07 -7.24
N PRO A 275 -23.22 9.11 -7.37
CA PRO A 275 -23.54 8.19 -6.31
C PRO A 275 -22.38 7.23 -6.04
N SER A 276 -22.03 7.06 -4.76
CA SER A 276 -20.92 6.19 -4.36
C SER A 276 -21.22 4.72 -4.69
N GLY A 277 -20.32 4.06 -5.38
CA GLY A 277 -20.47 2.64 -5.76
C GLY A 277 -21.35 2.38 -6.99
N HIS A 278 -21.91 3.40 -7.62
CA HIS A 278 -22.87 3.27 -8.73
C HIS A 278 -22.38 3.95 -10.02
N PRO A 279 -22.97 3.58 -11.18
CA PRO A 279 -22.74 4.29 -12.43
C PRO A 279 -23.21 5.76 -12.35
N ILE A 280 -22.83 6.56 -13.36
CA ILE A 280 -23.35 7.93 -13.54
C ILE A 280 -24.85 7.86 -13.84
N GLU A 281 -25.65 8.66 -13.16
CA GLU A 281 -27.07 8.87 -13.47
C GLU A 281 -27.20 9.82 -14.68
N LEU A 282 -27.18 9.23 -15.88
CA LEU A 282 -27.09 9.97 -17.14
C LEU A 282 -28.25 10.96 -17.35
N GLU A 283 -29.47 10.66 -16.89
CA GLU A 283 -30.61 11.57 -17.01
C GLU A 283 -30.42 12.84 -16.19
N GLN A 284 -29.88 12.74 -14.96
CA GLN A 284 -29.58 13.90 -14.12
C GLN A 284 -28.45 14.73 -14.73
N LEU A 285 -27.39 14.07 -15.22
CA LEU A 285 -26.30 14.76 -15.91
C LEU A 285 -26.81 15.48 -17.17
N ALA A 286 -27.61 14.82 -18.00
CA ALA A 286 -28.21 15.40 -19.19
C ALA A 286 -29.06 16.62 -18.87
N SER A 287 -29.91 16.55 -17.82
CA SER A 287 -30.71 17.67 -17.35
C SER A 287 -29.85 18.88 -16.97
N GLN A 288 -28.75 18.68 -16.27
CA GLN A 288 -27.83 19.76 -15.90
C GLN A 288 -27.15 20.37 -17.13
N LEU A 289 -26.72 19.54 -18.10
CA LEU A 289 -26.10 19.98 -19.36
C LEU A 289 -27.07 20.74 -20.26
N HIS A 290 -28.38 20.48 -20.17
CA HIS A 290 -29.40 21.26 -20.88
C HIS A 290 -29.68 22.63 -20.24
N GLN A 291 -29.48 22.76 -18.92
CA GLN A 291 -29.72 24.00 -18.18
C GLN A 291 -28.55 24.99 -18.25
N THR A 292 -27.32 24.45 -18.35
CA THR A 292 -26.10 25.25 -18.31
C THR A 292 -25.13 24.79 -19.40
N GLU A 293 -24.62 25.73 -20.19
CA GLU A 293 -23.52 25.44 -21.12
C GLU A 293 -22.19 25.43 -20.40
N TYR A 294 -21.40 24.34 -20.60
CA TYR A 294 -20.07 24.19 -20.04
C TYR A 294 -19.03 24.13 -21.16
N ASP A 295 -17.90 24.83 -20.97
CA ASP A 295 -16.77 24.77 -21.90
C ASP A 295 -15.99 23.47 -21.74
N TRP A 296 -16.03 22.88 -20.54
CA TRP A 296 -15.35 21.62 -20.24
C TRP A 296 -16.05 20.82 -19.14
N ILE A 297 -15.86 19.48 -19.21
CA ILE A 297 -16.23 18.54 -18.15
C ILE A 297 -14.99 17.80 -17.73
N TRP A 298 -14.79 17.63 -16.40
CA TRP A 298 -13.67 16.90 -15.84
C TRP A 298 -14.14 15.84 -14.87
N LEU A 299 -13.66 14.58 -15.05
CA LEU A 299 -13.98 13.46 -14.19
C LEU A 299 -12.80 12.51 -14.04
N THR A 300 -12.82 11.68 -12.99
CA THR A 300 -11.99 10.48 -12.91
C THR A 300 -12.61 9.38 -13.76
N HIS A 301 -11.83 8.68 -14.61
CA HIS A 301 -12.33 7.49 -15.30
C HIS A 301 -12.54 6.33 -14.32
N CYS A 302 -11.56 6.09 -13.44
CA CYS A 302 -11.67 5.16 -12.33
C CYS A 302 -11.55 5.94 -11.02
N GLU A 303 -12.63 6.00 -10.25
CA GLU A 303 -12.59 6.55 -8.90
C GLU A 303 -11.95 5.53 -7.96
N THR A 304 -10.68 5.72 -7.69
CA THR A 304 -9.86 4.78 -6.91
C THR A 304 -10.41 4.55 -5.51
N SER A 305 -10.96 5.59 -4.89
CA SER A 305 -11.45 5.53 -3.50
C SER A 305 -12.65 4.61 -3.33
N THR A 306 -13.45 4.42 -4.38
CA THR A 306 -14.65 3.57 -4.37
C THR A 306 -14.51 2.29 -5.18
N GLY A 307 -13.57 2.25 -6.13
CA GLY A 307 -13.43 1.14 -7.08
C GLY A 307 -14.48 1.18 -8.21
N VAL A 308 -14.94 2.38 -8.57
CA VAL A 308 -15.93 2.59 -9.64
C VAL A 308 -15.25 3.01 -10.94
N LEU A 309 -15.66 2.43 -12.05
CA LEU A 309 -15.32 2.86 -13.40
C LEU A 309 -16.52 3.56 -14.02
N TYR A 310 -16.31 4.75 -14.57
CA TYR A 310 -17.37 5.51 -15.24
C TYR A 310 -17.33 5.32 -16.74
N ASP A 311 -18.51 5.17 -17.36
CA ASP A 311 -18.66 5.01 -18.79
C ASP A 311 -18.43 6.35 -19.52
N LEU A 312 -17.22 6.50 -20.08
CA LEU A 312 -16.85 7.70 -20.82
C LEU A 312 -17.61 7.87 -22.14
N ASP A 313 -18.01 6.77 -22.78
CA ASP A 313 -18.73 6.85 -24.04
C ASP A 313 -20.17 7.33 -23.84
N ALA A 314 -20.79 6.89 -22.73
CA ALA A 314 -22.08 7.44 -22.32
C ALA A 314 -22.00 8.93 -21.98
N VAL A 315 -20.94 9.38 -21.30
CA VAL A 315 -20.71 10.82 -21.06
C VAL A 315 -20.48 11.56 -22.35
N LYS A 316 -19.61 11.09 -23.27
CA LYS A 316 -19.35 11.71 -24.58
C LYS A 316 -20.62 11.89 -25.39
N ALA A 317 -21.54 10.91 -25.34
CA ALA A 317 -22.80 10.97 -26.07
C ALA A 317 -23.73 12.12 -25.63
N LEU A 318 -23.56 12.63 -24.41
CA LEU A 318 -24.32 13.78 -23.89
C LEU A 318 -23.69 15.13 -24.25
N LEU A 319 -22.42 15.15 -24.70
CA LEU A 319 -21.69 16.39 -24.93
C LEU A 319 -21.98 16.99 -26.32
N ASN A 320 -22.06 18.32 -26.37
CA ASN A 320 -22.04 19.05 -27.63
C ASN A 320 -20.59 19.23 -28.13
N GLN A 321 -20.42 19.69 -29.37
CA GLN A 321 -19.11 19.85 -30.00
C GLN A 321 -18.21 20.93 -29.37
N ARG A 322 -18.75 21.80 -28.50
CA ARG A 322 -17.99 22.87 -27.82
C ARG A 322 -17.45 22.43 -26.49
N THR A 323 -18.09 21.47 -25.83
CA THR A 323 -17.72 21.00 -24.49
C THR A 323 -16.57 20.04 -24.57
N ALA A 324 -15.42 20.39 -23.99
CA ALA A 324 -14.24 19.54 -23.94
C ALA A 324 -14.35 18.51 -22.80
N LEU A 325 -14.12 17.23 -23.10
CA LEU A 325 -14.02 16.20 -22.09
C LEU A 325 -12.58 16.07 -21.60
N ILE A 326 -12.39 16.11 -20.28
CA ILE A 326 -11.12 15.96 -19.59
C ILE A 326 -11.21 14.79 -18.62
N VAL A 327 -10.20 13.93 -18.64
CA VAL A 327 -10.27 12.66 -17.92
C VAL A 327 -9.01 12.45 -17.07
N ASP A 328 -9.18 12.28 -15.76
CA ASP A 328 -8.18 11.68 -14.91
C ASP A 328 -8.28 10.15 -15.06
N ALA A 329 -7.37 9.56 -15.83
CA ALA A 329 -7.30 8.13 -16.09
C ALA A 329 -6.15 7.45 -15.32
N ILE A 330 -5.66 8.08 -14.25
CA ILE A 330 -4.48 7.62 -13.47
C ILE A 330 -4.65 6.20 -12.98
N SER A 331 -5.82 5.81 -12.55
CA SER A 331 -6.07 4.45 -12.03
C SER A 331 -6.77 3.52 -13.04
N ALA A 332 -7.08 3.99 -14.24
CA ALA A 332 -7.69 3.19 -15.29
C ALA A 332 -6.68 2.68 -16.33
N VAL A 333 -5.73 3.53 -16.75
CA VAL A 333 -4.75 3.17 -17.79
C VAL A 333 -3.86 2.02 -17.31
N GLY A 334 -3.83 0.93 -18.10
CA GLY A 334 -3.09 -0.28 -17.77
C GLY A 334 -3.91 -1.36 -17.07
N THR A 335 -5.19 -1.11 -16.70
CA THR A 335 -6.07 -2.12 -16.12
C THR A 335 -6.92 -2.85 -17.17
N GLY A 336 -7.03 -2.27 -18.36
CA GLY A 336 -7.82 -2.80 -19.48
C GLY A 336 -7.54 -2.01 -20.76
N ARG A 337 -8.26 -2.34 -21.81
CA ARG A 337 -8.19 -1.64 -23.11
C ARG A 337 -9.25 -0.56 -23.15
N PHE A 338 -8.83 0.71 -23.14
CA PHE A 338 -9.70 1.87 -23.22
C PHE A 338 -9.26 2.78 -24.35
N SER A 339 -10.23 3.43 -25.03
CA SER A 339 -9.97 4.51 -25.98
C SER A 339 -10.34 5.84 -25.35
N TYR A 340 -9.40 6.77 -25.36
CA TYR A 340 -9.64 8.14 -24.95
C TYR A 340 -9.77 9.09 -26.15
N ALA A 341 -10.00 8.55 -27.34
CA ALA A 341 -10.28 9.33 -28.52
C ALA A 341 -11.42 10.32 -28.25
N GLY A 342 -11.24 11.58 -28.69
CA GLY A 342 -12.19 12.66 -28.45
C GLY A 342 -12.05 13.36 -27.08
N CYS A 343 -11.28 12.83 -26.14
CA CYS A 343 -10.98 13.54 -24.89
C CYS A 343 -9.91 14.61 -25.13
N ARG A 344 -10.14 15.84 -24.68
CA ARG A 344 -9.19 16.96 -24.88
C ARG A 344 -7.90 16.76 -24.12
N PHE A 345 -8.00 16.36 -22.83
CA PHE A 345 -6.87 16.03 -21.98
C PHE A 345 -7.14 14.73 -21.22
N VAL A 346 -6.11 13.92 -21.10
CA VAL A 346 -6.13 12.67 -20.32
C VAL A 346 -4.88 12.58 -19.48
N THR A 347 -5.01 12.43 -18.16
CA THR A 347 -3.88 12.29 -17.25
C THR A 347 -3.67 10.85 -16.83
N THR A 348 -2.41 10.41 -16.78
CA THR A 348 -2.02 9.11 -16.21
C THR A 348 -0.59 9.15 -15.70
N VAL A 349 -0.11 8.04 -15.10
CA VAL A 349 1.22 7.93 -14.46
C VAL A 349 1.87 6.58 -14.71
N SER A 350 3.20 6.52 -14.52
CA SER A 350 3.96 5.27 -14.63
C SER A 350 3.71 4.30 -13.47
N GLY A 351 3.35 4.78 -12.28
CA GLY A 351 3.41 4.04 -11.02
C GLY A 351 2.14 3.32 -10.57
N LYS A 352 1.13 3.23 -11.42
CA LYS A 352 -0.13 2.53 -11.17
C LYS A 352 -0.17 1.22 -11.97
N ALA A 353 -1.26 0.94 -12.68
CA ALA A 353 -1.43 -0.32 -13.42
C ALA A 353 -0.43 -0.52 -14.57
N ILE A 354 0.22 0.52 -15.06
CA ILE A 354 1.37 0.38 -15.97
C ILE A 354 2.51 -0.44 -15.31
N GLY A 355 2.61 -0.45 -13.98
CA GLY A 355 3.57 -1.27 -13.25
C GLY A 355 4.99 -0.70 -13.19
N GLY A 356 5.17 0.58 -13.47
CA GLY A 356 6.43 1.29 -13.34
C GLY A 356 6.65 1.87 -11.95
N LEU A 357 7.80 2.52 -11.74
CA LEU A 357 8.03 3.32 -10.54
C LEU A 357 7.23 4.61 -10.60
N PRO A 358 6.71 5.12 -9.46
CA PRO A 358 6.16 6.47 -9.39
C PRO A 358 7.19 7.52 -9.79
N GLY A 359 6.77 8.58 -10.46
CA GLY A 359 7.66 9.71 -10.79
C GLY A 359 7.58 10.20 -12.23
N LEU A 360 6.83 9.53 -13.11
CA LEU A 360 6.48 10.07 -14.44
C LEU A 360 4.97 10.28 -14.52
N ALA A 361 4.59 11.47 -14.93
CA ALA A 361 3.23 11.88 -15.22
C ALA A 361 3.08 12.07 -16.74
N PHE A 362 1.98 11.57 -17.31
CA PHE A 362 1.66 11.67 -18.74
C PHE A 362 0.38 12.46 -18.92
N ILE A 363 0.38 13.36 -19.89
CA ILE A 363 -0.76 14.14 -20.30
C ILE A 363 -1.00 13.86 -21.79
N GLY A 364 -2.00 13.04 -22.09
CA GLY A 364 -2.51 12.86 -23.45
C GLY A 364 -3.36 14.04 -23.90
N HIS A 365 -3.25 14.44 -25.16
CA HIS A 365 -4.05 15.56 -25.67
C HIS A 365 -4.34 15.44 -27.18
N THR A 366 -5.49 15.98 -27.62
CA THR A 366 -5.96 15.88 -29.03
C THR A 366 -5.34 16.90 -29.94
N SER A 367 -4.87 18.04 -29.43
CA SER A 367 -4.31 19.13 -30.24
C SER A 367 -3.05 19.69 -29.61
N SER A 368 -2.16 20.22 -30.42
CA SER A 368 -0.97 20.93 -29.94
C SER A 368 -1.37 22.09 -29.01
N VAL A 369 -0.62 22.21 -27.91
CA VAL A 369 -0.77 23.31 -26.95
C VAL A 369 0.42 24.26 -27.14
N LEU A 370 0.15 25.54 -27.28
CA LEU A 370 1.20 26.54 -27.42
C LEU A 370 1.70 27.01 -26.04
N PRO A 371 3.00 27.31 -25.88
CA PRO A 371 3.55 27.88 -24.68
C PRO A 371 2.91 29.20 -24.28
N SER A 372 2.72 29.45 -22.99
CA SER A 372 2.12 30.66 -22.45
C SER A 372 2.98 31.27 -21.35
N SER A 373 3.39 32.53 -21.50
CA SER A 373 4.14 33.26 -20.48
C SER A 373 3.33 33.57 -19.21
N ARG A 374 2.03 33.33 -19.22
CA ARG A 374 1.11 33.52 -18.08
C ARG A 374 1.06 32.31 -17.15
N ILE A 375 1.54 31.16 -17.61
CA ILE A 375 1.55 29.90 -16.86
C ILE A 375 2.93 29.64 -16.29
N PRO A 376 3.05 29.24 -15.01
CA PRO A 376 4.33 28.83 -14.46
C PRO A 376 4.97 27.71 -15.29
N ARG A 377 6.29 27.79 -15.50
CA ARG A 377 7.05 26.95 -16.44
C ARG A 377 6.73 25.45 -16.37
N TYR A 378 6.68 24.89 -15.17
CA TYR A 378 6.40 23.45 -14.96
C TYR A 378 4.94 23.07 -15.23
N LEU A 379 4.03 24.05 -15.25
CA LEU A 379 2.61 23.83 -15.48
C LEU A 379 2.19 24.20 -16.93
N ASP A 380 3.13 24.78 -17.70
CA ASP A 380 2.87 25.15 -19.11
C ASP A 380 3.09 23.95 -20.02
N LEU A 381 1.97 23.30 -20.39
CA LEU A 381 1.96 22.10 -21.23
C LEU A 381 2.62 22.35 -22.60
N GLY A 382 2.54 23.57 -23.12
CA GLY A 382 3.15 23.94 -24.40
C GLY A 382 4.65 23.78 -24.43
N LEU A 383 5.34 23.94 -23.29
CA LEU A 383 6.78 23.75 -23.20
C LEU A 383 7.22 22.27 -23.31
N TYR A 384 6.31 21.31 -23.12
CA TYR A 384 6.60 19.88 -23.24
C TYR A 384 6.44 19.33 -24.68
N ALA A 385 5.90 20.13 -25.60
CA ALA A 385 5.58 19.70 -26.96
C ALA A 385 6.84 19.32 -27.78
N GLU A 386 7.94 20.03 -27.54
CA GLU A 386 9.21 19.85 -28.30
C GLU A 386 10.15 18.80 -27.68
N GLY A 387 9.67 17.93 -26.80
CA GLY A 387 10.45 16.86 -26.17
C GLY A 387 10.87 17.17 -24.74
N VAL A 388 12.15 16.97 -24.39
CA VAL A 388 12.65 17.10 -23.01
C VAL A 388 12.72 18.56 -22.59
N ALA A 389 11.63 19.09 -22.02
CA ALA A 389 11.54 20.49 -21.58
C ALA A 389 12.47 20.80 -20.38
N PHE A 390 12.61 19.86 -19.46
CA PHE A 390 13.33 20.00 -18.20
C PHE A 390 14.27 18.82 -17.94
N SER A 391 15.10 18.91 -16.89
CA SER A 391 15.94 17.78 -16.49
C SER A 391 15.07 16.58 -16.12
N GLY A 392 15.32 15.45 -16.76
CA GLY A 392 14.62 14.20 -16.56
C GLY A 392 15.49 13.16 -15.84
N SER A 393 14.85 12.15 -15.29
CA SER A 393 15.52 10.98 -14.69
C SER A 393 15.61 9.84 -15.71
N SER A 394 16.81 9.52 -16.18
CA SER A 394 17.03 8.37 -17.06
C SER A 394 16.56 7.06 -16.44
N ASN A 395 16.70 6.92 -15.12
CA ASN A 395 16.32 5.72 -14.39
C ASN A 395 14.80 5.51 -14.41
N LEU A 396 14.01 6.59 -14.26
CA LEU A 396 12.55 6.51 -14.37
C LEU A 396 12.10 6.19 -15.80
N LEU A 397 12.76 6.77 -16.82
CA LEU A 397 12.44 6.46 -18.23
C LEU A 397 12.73 4.99 -18.56
N LEU A 398 13.89 4.47 -18.17
CA LEU A 398 14.27 3.06 -18.36
C LEU A 398 13.34 2.11 -17.59
N ALA A 399 12.99 2.46 -16.35
CA ALA A 399 12.03 1.70 -15.55
C ALA A 399 10.64 1.69 -16.19
N CYS A 400 10.19 2.83 -16.73
CA CYS A 400 8.90 2.93 -17.42
C CYS A 400 8.90 2.11 -18.73
N GLN A 401 10.00 2.12 -19.50
CA GLN A 401 10.16 1.27 -20.68
C GLN A 401 9.98 -0.20 -20.30
N ALA A 402 10.72 -0.67 -19.29
CA ALA A 402 10.63 -2.05 -18.81
C ALA A 402 9.23 -2.41 -18.29
N ALA A 403 8.52 -1.45 -17.69
CA ALA A 403 7.15 -1.64 -17.24
C ALA A 403 6.18 -1.80 -18.40
N LEU A 404 6.28 -0.95 -19.42
CA LEU A 404 5.45 -1.05 -20.63
C LEU A 404 5.76 -2.34 -21.42
N ASP A 405 7.01 -2.83 -21.40
CA ASP A 405 7.38 -4.13 -22.00
C ASP A 405 6.75 -5.32 -21.26
N ALA A 406 6.53 -5.18 -19.98
CA ALA A 406 5.92 -6.21 -19.12
C ALA A 406 4.40 -6.09 -18.99
N LEU A 407 3.79 -5.03 -19.54
CA LEU A 407 2.36 -4.76 -19.42
C LEU A 407 1.56 -5.73 -20.30
N ASP A 408 0.69 -6.50 -19.68
CA ASP A 408 -0.25 -7.42 -20.32
C ASP A 408 -1.68 -7.09 -19.89
N LEU A 409 -2.41 -6.36 -20.77
CA LEU A 409 -3.76 -5.89 -20.50
C LEU A 409 -4.78 -7.04 -20.42
N ASP A 410 -4.55 -8.13 -21.15
CA ASP A 410 -5.46 -9.28 -21.15
C ASP A 410 -5.32 -10.05 -19.83
N GLN A 411 -4.10 -10.26 -19.35
CA GLN A 411 -3.85 -10.84 -18.03
C GLN A 411 -4.35 -9.95 -16.89
N ALA A 412 -4.27 -8.63 -17.03
CA ALA A 412 -4.84 -7.70 -16.05
C ALA A 412 -6.35 -7.88 -15.92
N ALA A 413 -7.07 -7.96 -17.04
CA ALA A 413 -8.51 -8.20 -17.07
C ALA A 413 -8.90 -9.58 -16.47
N ILE A 414 -8.17 -10.64 -16.84
CA ILE A 414 -8.41 -12.01 -16.32
C ILE A 414 -8.25 -12.05 -14.79
N LYS A 415 -7.17 -11.46 -14.27
CA LYS A 415 -6.88 -11.40 -12.83
C LYS A 415 -8.01 -10.71 -12.06
N MET A 416 -8.48 -9.57 -12.57
CA MET A 416 -9.54 -8.82 -11.89
C MET A 416 -10.88 -9.54 -11.94
N THR A 417 -11.27 -10.06 -13.09
CA THR A 417 -12.51 -10.84 -13.23
C THR A 417 -12.53 -12.04 -12.27
N TYR A 418 -11.41 -12.74 -12.19
CA TYR A 418 -11.28 -13.86 -11.25
C TYR A 418 -11.41 -13.40 -9.78
N LEU A 419 -10.69 -12.33 -9.39
CA LEU A 419 -10.76 -11.81 -8.02
C LEU A 419 -12.19 -11.40 -7.66
N GLU A 420 -12.87 -10.64 -8.52
CA GLU A 420 -14.23 -10.16 -8.29
C GLU A 420 -15.21 -11.33 -8.12
N GLN A 421 -15.23 -12.26 -9.08
CA GLN A 421 -16.11 -13.42 -9.03
C GLN A 421 -15.89 -14.26 -7.77
N ALA A 422 -14.63 -14.52 -7.44
CA ALA A 422 -14.28 -15.31 -6.28
C ALA A 422 -14.65 -14.63 -4.96
N VAL A 423 -14.46 -13.31 -4.83
CA VAL A 423 -14.84 -12.56 -3.62
C VAL A 423 -16.37 -12.47 -3.50
N ARG A 424 -17.10 -12.18 -4.59
CA ARG A 424 -18.58 -12.19 -4.58
C ARG A 424 -19.14 -13.56 -4.18
N ALA A 425 -18.56 -14.65 -4.67
CA ALA A 425 -18.98 -16.02 -4.33
C ALA A 425 -18.81 -16.37 -2.84
N THR A 426 -17.97 -15.64 -2.11
CA THR A 426 -17.77 -15.82 -0.66
C THR A 426 -18.72 -15.01 0.21
N GLY A 427 -19.61 -14.21 -0.39
CA GLY A 427 -20.62 -13.42 0.32
C GLY A 427 -20.14 -12.08 0.88
N PHE A 428 -18.94 -11.62 0.53
CA PHE A 428 -18.50 -10.27 0.89
C PHE A 428 -19.36 -9.21 0.19
N ASN A 429 -19.67 -8.13 0.92
CA ASN A 429 -20.36 -6.97 0.39
C ASN A 429 -19.38 -6.08 -0.37
N LEU A 430 -19.57 -5.92 -1.67
CA LEU A 430 -18.78 -5.04 -2.52
C LEU A 430 -19.46 -3.68 -2.66
N LEU A 431 -18.67 -2.59 -2.59
CA LEU A 431 -19.18 -1.23 -2.71
C LEU A 431 -19.70 -0.96 -4.13
N ALA A 432 -18.89 -1.29 -5.14
CA ALA A 432 -19.27 -1.09 -6.53
C ALA A 432 -20.29 -2.12 -6.99
N THR A 433 -21.35 -1.66 -7.67
CA THR A 433 -22.25 -2.55 -8.41
C THR A 433 -21.48 -3.28 -9.50
N GLN A 434 -22.02 -4.39 -10.00
CA GLN A 434 -21.34 -5.16 -11.05
C GLN A 434 -21.12 -4.33 -12.32
N GLU A 435 -22.05 -3.44 -12.64
CA GLU A 435 -21.99 -2.56 -13.83
C GLU A 435 -20.90 -1.49 -13.70
N ALA A 436 -20.67 -0.99 -12.48
CA ALA A 436 -19.71 0.07 -12.20
C ALA A 436 -18.36 -0.43 -11.69
N GLN A 437 -18.16 -1.75 -11.57
CA GLN A 437 -16.94 -2.32 -11.00
C GLN A 437 -15.72 -1.95 -11.85
N ALA A 438 -14.77 -1.22 -11.26
CA ALA A 438 -13.51 -0.88 -11.92
C ALA A 438 -12.62 -2.11 -12.11
N PRO A 439 -11.99 -2.29 -13.27
CA PRO A 439 -10.94 -3.29 -13.41
C PRO A 439 -9.72 -2.88 -12.56
N GLY A 440 -9.18 -3.82 -11.80
CA GLY A 440 -7.97 -3.63 -11.02
C GLY A 440 -8.15 -3.17 -9.57
N ILE A 441 -9.34 -2.76 -9.13
CA ILE A 441 -9.61 -2.34 -7.74
C ILE A 441 -10.95 -2.91 -7.28
N LEU A 442 -10.95 -3.61 -6.16
CA LEU A 442 -12.13 -4.15 -5.51
C LEU A 442 -12.27 -3.55 -4.11
N THR A 443 -13.41 -2.92 -3.81
CA THR A 443 -13.69 -2.33 -2.49
C THR A 443 -14.71 -3.18 -1.75
N ILE A 444 -14.29 -3.72 -0.61
CA ILE A 444 -15.10 -4.53 0.30
C ILE A 444 -15.59 -3.63 1.44
N VAL A 445 -16.89 -3.63 1.69
CA VAL A 445 -17.51 -2.98 2.85
C VAL A 445 -17.56 -4.00 3.99
N HIS A 446 -16.88 -3.73 5.11
CA HIS A 446 -16.77 -4.68 6.20
C HIS A 446 -16.65 -3.99 7.56
N PRO A 447 -17.49 -4.32 8.56
CA PRO A 447 -17.50 -3.64 9.87
C PRO A 447 -16.16 -3.74 10.62
N SER A 448 -15.39 -4.78 10.35
CA SER A 448 -14.05 -4.99 10.91
C SER A 448 -12.96 -4.86 9.86
N ALA A 449 -13.08 -3.92 8.90
CA ALA A 449 -12.15 -3.76 7.76
C ALA A 449 -10.68 -3.62 8.21
N THR A 450 -10.43 -2.81 9.25
CA THR A 450 -9.08 -2.61 9.81
C THR A 450 -8.51 -3.90 10.40
N ALA A 451 -9.29 -4.61 11.23
CA ALA A 451 -8.84 -5.87 11.83
C ALA A 451 -8.57 -6.96 10.77
N LEU A 452 -9.40 -6.99 9.71
CA LEU A 452 -9.20 -7.91 8.59
C LEU A 452 -7.94 -7.57 7.80
N GLY A 453 -7.69 -6.28 7.55
CA GLY A 453 -6.47 -5.79 6.91
C GLY A 453 -5.21 -6.16 7.70
N ASP A 454 -5.23 -6.00 9.02
CA ASP A 454 -4.15 -6.40 9.93
C ASP A 454 -3.87 -7.91 9.87
N ALA A 455 -4.93 -8.70 9.94
CA ALA A 455 -4.81 -10.15 9.85
C ALA A 455 -4.17 -10.58 8.52
N LEU A 456 -4.59 -9.97 7.39
CA LEU A 456 -4.00 -10.21 6.08
C LEU A 456 -2.51 -9.81 6.04
N ARG A 457 -2.14 -8.67 6.65
CA ARG A 457 -0.76 -8.19 6.68
C ARG A 457 0.16 -9.15 7.46
N ILE A 458 -0.28 -9.68 8.59
CA ILE A 458 0.43 -10.71 9.35
C ILE A 458 0.61 -11.99 8.51
N GLN A 459 -0.39 -12.35 7.69
CA GLN A 459 -0.29 -13.48 6.76
C GLN A 459 0.58 -13.21 5.53
N GLY A 460 1.11 -12.00 5.38
CA GLY A 460 2.01 -11.61 4.29
C GLY A 460 1.32 -11.01 3.07
N TYR A 461 0.14 -10.44 3.24
CA TYR A 461 -0.61 -9.73 2.20
C TYR A 461 -0.92 -8.31 2.63
N HIS A 462 -0.45 -7.33 1.88
CA HIS A 462 -0.75 -5.92 2.15
C HIS A 462 -1.84 -5.45 1.19
N VAL A 463 -3.03 -5.22 1.73
CA VAL A 463 -4.18 -4.62 1.07
C VAL A 463 -4.36 -3.19 1.57
N GLN A 464 -5.16 -2.37 0.92
CA GLN A 464 -5.35 -0.99 1.33
C GLN A 464 -6.52 -0.89 2.31
N TYR A 465 -6.26 -0.37 3.55
CA TYR A 465 -7.27 -0.27 4.61
C TYR A 465 -6.96 0.83 5.65
N GLU A 466 -5.80 1.50 5.54
CA GLU A 466 -5.28 2.44 6.55
C GLU A 466 -5.53 3.92 6.19
N SER A 467 -6.00 4.23 4.96
CA SER A 467 -6.31 5.61 4.56
C SER A 467 -7.52 6.13 5.34
N ASP A 468 -7.53 7.43 5.68
CA ASP A 468 -8.59 8.04 6.48
C ASP A 468 -10.00 7.76 5.93
N TYR A 469 -10.18 7.82 4.60
CA TYR A 469 -11.47 7.54 3.97
C TYR A 469 -11.86 6.06 4.08
N LEU A 470 -10.92 5.12 4.03
CA LEU A 470 -11.21 3.69 4.19
C LEU A 470 -11.60 3.36 5.63
N VAL A 471 -10.85 3.89 6.59
CA VAL A 471 -11.14 3.72 8.03
C VAL A 471 -12.50 4.30 8.36
N ARG A 472 -12.79 5.54 7.94
CA ARG A 472 -14.06 6.25 8.20
C ARG A 472 -15.26 5.52 7.62
N ASN A 473 -15.13 4.89 6.46
CA ASN A 473 -16.21 4.18 5.79
C ASN A 473 -16.22 2.67 6.07
N GLN A 474 -15.29 2.15 6.85
CA GLN A 474 -15.13 0.72 7.11
C GLN A 474 -14.92 -0.08 5.81
N TRP A 475 -14.04 0.39 4.96
CA TRP A 475 -13.70 -0.23 3.68
C TRP A 475 -12.31 -0.84 3.68
N LEU A 476 -12.17 -1.92 2.91
CA LEU A 476 -10.92 -2.57 2.59
C LEU A 476 -10.81 -2.72 1.07
N GLN A 477 -9.68 -2.35 0.48
CA GLN A 477 -9.49 -2.45 -0.97
C GLN A 477 -8.41 -3.47 -1.33
N ILE A 478 -8.69 -4.27 -2.35
CA ILE A 478 -7.76 -5.21 -2.96
C ILE A 478 -7.52 -4.77 -4.41
N SER A 479 -6.26 -4.60 -4.79
CA SER A 479 -5.90 -4.25 -6.16
C SER A 479 -5.07 -5.35 -6.81
N THR A 480 -5.36 -5.64 -8.08
CA THR A 480 -4.57 -6.54 -8.92
C THR A 480 -3.60 -5.81 -9.84
N MET A 481 -3.46 -4.48 -9.68
CA MET A 481 -2.48 -3.68 -10.40
C MET A 481 -1.06 -4.18 -10.13
N GLY A 482 -0.19 -4.09 -11.15
CA GLY A 482 1.20 -4.54 -11.04
C GLY A 482 1.39 -6.05 -11.19
N GLN A 483 2.53 -6.55 -10.71
CA GLN A 483 3.04 -7.91 -10.97
C GLN A 483 2.51 -8.96 -9.98
N THR A 484 1.19 -9.04 -9.80
CA THR A 484 0.55 -10.14 -9.08
C THR A 484 0.25 -11.30 -10.02
N THR A 485 0.32 -12.55 -9.52
CA THR A 485 -0.01 -13.76 -10.28
C THR A 485 -1.36 -14.34 -9.85
N MET A 486 -2.00 -15.15 -10.68
CA MET A 486 -3.23 -15.88 -10.31
C MET A 486 -3.05 -16.68 -9.02
N ARG A 487 -1.92 -17.38 -8.85
CA ARG A 487 -1.59 -18.11 -7.63
C ARG A 487 -1.54 -17.22 -6.38
N HIS A 488 -1.08 -15.97 -6.52
CA HIS A 488 -1.09 -14.99 -5.42
C HIS A 488 -2.52 -14.62 -5.04
N ILE A 489 -3.38 -14.38 -6.04
CA ILE A 489 -4.80 -14.01 -5.85
C ILE A 489 -5.56 -15.16 -5.18
N GLU A 490 -5.42 -16.39 -5.67
CA GLU A 490 -6.04 -17.58 -5.08
C GLU A 490 -5.67 -17.78 -3.61
N ARG A 491 -4.39 -17.56 -3.28
CA ARG A 491 -3.92 -17.65 -1.89
C ARG A 491 -4.49 -16.54 -1.03
N LEU A 492 -4.51 -15.30 -1.54
CA LEU A 492 -5.11 -14.16 -0.85
C LEU A 492 -6.58 -14.43 -0.51
N ILE A 493 -7.38 -14.89 -1.50
CA ILE A 493 -8.80 -15.19 -1.29
C ILE A 493 -9.01 -16.24 -0.19
N ARG A 494 -8.24 -17.33 -0.21
CA ARG A 494 -8.33 -18.35 0.85
C ARG A 494 -8.00 -17.77 2.24
N VAL A 495 -7.01 -16.89 2.31
CA VAL A 495 -6.63 -16.25 3.57
C VAL A 495 -7.70 -15.24 3.99
N LEU A 496 -8.22 -14.43 3.06
CA LEU A 496 -9.27 -13.44 3.29
C LEU A 496 -10.52 -14.08 3.91
N VAL A 497 -11.03 -15.15 3.29
CA VAL A 497 -12.21 -15.89 3.78
C VAL A 497 -11.97 -16.45 5.18
N ARG A 498 -10.83 -17.09 5.38
CA ARG A 498 -10.47 -17.67 6.66
C ARG A 498 -10.35 -16.64 7.78
N GLU A 499 -9.66 -15.53 7.54
CA GLU A 499 -9.50 -14.48 8.55
C GLU A 499 -10.82 -13.79 8.84
N ASN A 500 -11.68 -13.62 7.83
CA ASN A 500 -13.04 -13.11 8.03
C ASN A 500 -13.86 -14.00 8.97
N GLN A 501 -13.91 -15.31 8.70
CA GLN A 501 -14.63 -16.26 9.56
C GLN A 501 -14.14 -16.19 11.01
N ARG A 502 -12.82 -16.09 11.20
CA ARG A 502 -12.21 -15.99 12.53
C ARG A 502 -12.63 -14.72 13.28
N ILE A 503 -12.60 -13.58 12.59
CA ILE A 503 -13.00 -12.28 13.17
C ILE A 503 -14.50 -12.29 13.53
N THR A 504 -15.34 -12.85 12.67
CA THR A 504 -16.78 -12.97 12.93
C THR A 504 -17.06 -13.79 14.19
N ILE A 505 -16.46 -14.98 14.31
CA ILE A 505 -16.62 -15.85 15.49
C ILE A 505 -16.18 -15.12 16.77
N LYS A 506 -15.04 -14.41 16.72
CA LYS A 506 -14.53 -13.67 17.87
C LYS A 506 -15.45 -12.53 18.31
N ASN A 507 -16.04 -11.81 17.35
CA ASN A 507 -17.00 -10.75 17.66
C ASN A 507 -18.28 -11.31 18.29
N GLU A 508 -18.82 -12.40 17.76
CA GLU A 508 -19.99 -13.08 18.34
C GLU A 508 -19.75 -13.61 19.76
N GLN A 509 -18.53 -14.07 20.05
CA GLN A 509 -18.16 -14.51 21.40
C GLN A 509 -18.07 -13.34 22.39
N ASN A 510 -17.56 -12.18 21.93
CA ASN A 510 -17.43 -10.99 22.76
C ASN A 510 -18.80 -10.29 23.03
N GLU A 511 -19.77 -10.45 22.13
CA GLU A 511 -21.11 -9.90 22.26
C GLU A 511 -22.07 -10.76 23.10
N ARG A 512 -21.69 -12.01 23.43
CA ARG A 512 -22.51 -12.83 24.34
C ARG A 512 -22.44 -12.23 25.74
N PRO A 513 -23.58 -11.83 26.35
CA PRO A 513 -23.59 -11.34 27.72
C PRO A 513 -23.00 -12.45 28.60
N LEU A 514 -22.07 -12.08 29.47
CA LEU A 514 -21.67 -12.94 30.58
C LEU A 514 -22.97 -13.29 31.33
N ASN A 515 -23.44 -14.52 31.16
CA ASN A 515 -24.59 -15.01 31.90
C ASN A 515 -24.30 -14.87 33.40
N PRO A 516 -25.24 -14.30 34.18
CA PRO A 516 -25.04 -14.00 35.58
C PRO A 516 -24.77 -15.25 36.42
#